data_b64e58f41b7afa2778609392d6e6afa8
#
_entry.id   b64e58f41b7afa2778609392d6e6afa8
#
_cell.length_a   1.000
_cell.length_b   1.000
_cell.length_c   1.000
_cell.angle_alpha   90.00
_cell.angle_beta   90.00
_cell.angle_gamma   90.00
#
_symmetry.space_group_name_H-M   'P 1'
#
loop_
_entity.id
_entity.type
_entity.pdbx_description
1 polymer ?
#
loop_
_entity_poly.entity_id
_entity_poly.type
_entity_poly.pdbx_seq_one_letter_code
_entity_poly.pdbx_strand_id
1 'polypeptide(L)'
;EQKAPIPAGSGNVIFVGDSRTGQMANAVGGTAAWPGTAFVACFGGGVDWLSTAQAKKDVDQYVTPGSVIILNYGVNDLSRHNDYIATINRYAQDWISKGATVYFASVGPVGENEYGKRNWAVEYFNNQLNNRLDARIGRLNLYVFLTGSGYTTQADGLHYDGATYAAMFRFLMQSIGRI
;
A
#
# COMPACT_ATOMS: atom_id res chain seq x y z
N GLU A 1 23.49 -7.73 -0.87
CA GLU A 1 23.43 -7.91 0.61
C GLU A 1 22.12 -8.61 0.94
N GLN A 2 22.25 -9.81 1.48
CA GLN A 2 21.11 -10.60 1.93
C GLN A 2 20.59 -9.95 3.22
N LYS A 3 19.47 -9.23 3.13
CA LYS A 3 18.87 -8.59 4.29
C LYS A 3 18.35 -9.62 5.28
N ALA A 4 18.55 -9.34 6.58
CA ALA A 4 18.06 -10.18 7.64
C ALA A 4 16.55 -10.40 7.51
N PRO A 5 16.07 -11.64 7.65
CA PRO A 5 14.64 -11.94 7.62
C PRO A 5 13.93 -11.21 8.76
N ILE A 6 12.66 -10.82 8.50
CA ILE A 6 11.77 -10.29 9.54
C ILE A 6 11.79 -11.27 10.72
N PRO A 7 12.07 -10.83 11.95
CA PRO A 7 12.19 -11.74 13.08
C PRO A 7 10.94 -12.62 13.25
N ALA A 8 11.16 -13.92 13.44
CA ALA A 8 10.06 -14.83 13.76
C ALA A 8 9.33 -14.34 15.03
N GLY A 9 7.99 -14.31 14.99
CA GLY A 9 7.16 -13.83 16.10
C GLY A 9 6.79 -12.35 16.05
N SER A 10 7.32 -11.55 15.09
CA SER A 10 6.95 -10.14 14.94
C SER A 10 5.65 -9.89 14.15
N GLY A 11 4.92 -10.96 13.77
CA GLY A 11 3.76 -10.91 12.89
C GLY A 11 4.13 -10.64 11.42
N ASN A 12 3.19 -10.89 10.52
CA ASN A 12 3.37 -10.65 9.10
C ASN A 12 3.34 -9.16 8.76
N VAL A 13 4.09 -8.75 7.73
CA VAL A 13 3.87 -7.48 7.04
C VAL A 13 2.99 -7.75 5.81
N ILE A 14 1.79 -7.19 5.80
CA ILE A 14 0.77 -7.46 4.79
C ILE A 14 0.60 -6.20 3.93
N PHE A 15 1.04 -6.29 2.68
CA PHE A 15 0.84 -5.23 1.69
C PHE A 15 -0.49 -5.45 0.97
N VAL A 16 -1.37 -4.46 1.02
CA VAL A 16 -2.71 -4.53 0.44
C VAL A 16 -2.87 -3.40 -0.57
N GLY A 17 -3.11 -3.74 -1.82
CA GLY A 17 -3.18 -2.69 -2.84
C GLY A 17 -3.67 -3.16 -4.22
N ASP A 18 -3.50 -2.28 -5.17
CA ASP A 18 -3.81 -2.48 -6.58
C ASP A 18 -2.62 -3.08 -7.36
N SER A 19 -2.60 -2.88 -8.68
CA SER A 19 -1.51 -3.37 -9.54
C SER A 19 -0.12 -2.86 -9.15
N ARG A 20 -0.01 -1.67 -8.57
CA ARG A 20 1.27 -1.15 -8.08
C ARG A 20 1.83 -2.00 -6.95
N THR A 21 0.99 -2.46 -6.03
CA THR A 21 1.39 -3.40 -4.98
C THR A 21 1.80 -4.75 -5.56
N GLY A 22 1.04 -5.27 -6.53
CA GLY A 22 1.39 -6.53 -7.21
C GLY A 22 2.70 -6.45 -7.99
N GLN A 23 2.94 -5.37 -8.71
CA GLN A 23 4.21 -5.16 -9.43
C GLN A 23 5.39 -4.91 -8.48
N MET A 24 5.17 -4.22 -7.36
CA MET A 24 6.18 -4.10 -6.30
C MET A 24 6.56 -5.49 -5.75
N ALA A 25 5.59 -6.36 -5.49
CA ALA A 25 5.87 -7.75 -5.08
C ALA A 25 6.74 -8.48 -6.10
N ASN A 26 6.41 -8.38 -7.39
CA ASN A 26 7.19 -8.99 -8.46
C ASN A 26 8.64 -8.43 -8.51
N ALA A 27 8.79 -7.11 -8.39
CA ALA A 27 10.11 -6.46 -8.45
C ALA A 27 11.05 -6.87 -7.32
N VAL A 28 10.52 -7.22 -6.15
CA VAL A 28 11.33 -7.58 -4.97
C VAL A 28 11.41 -9.08 -4.71
N GLY A 29 10.76 -9.92 -5.52
CA GLY A 29 10.75 -11.38 -5.39
C GLY A 29 9.70 -11.91 -4.40
N GLY A 30 8.76 -11.07 -3.99
CA GLY A 30 7.61 -11.46 -3.18
C GLY A 30 7.95 -12.10 -1.84
N THR A 31 7.04 -12.90 -1.32
CA THR A 31 7.20 -13.62 -0.04
C THR A 31 8.37 -14.60 -0.05
N ALA A 32 8.72 -15.14 -1.21
CA ALA A 32 9.85 -16.06 -1.34
C ALA A 32 11.20 -15.39 -0.99
N ALA A 33 11.39 -14.14 -1.44
CA ALA A 33 12.58 -13.35 -1.12
C ALA A 33 12.47 -12.66 0.25
N TRP A 34 11.26 -12.45 0.76
CA TRP A 34 10.97 -11.75 2.00
C TRP A 34 10.02 -12.57 2.89
N PRO A 35 10.53 -13.65 3.54
CA PRO A 35 9.72 -14.43 4.47
C PRO A 35 9.09 -13.55 5.57
N GLY A 36 7.82 -13.80 5.89
CA GLY A 36 7.07 -12.97 6.84
C GLY A 36 6.37 -11.77 6.19
N THR A 37 6.40 -11.66 4.85
CA THR A 37 5.55 -10.73 4.11
C THR A 37 4.38 -11.46 3.43
N ALA A 38 3.30 -10.73 3.18
CA ALA A 38 2.21 -11.16 2.31
C ALA A 38 1.81 -10.00 1.39
N PHE A 39 1.40 -10.31 0.18
CA PHE A 39 0.97 -9.33 -0.81
C PHE A 39 -0.44 -9.69 -1.30
N VAL A 40 -1.40 -8.87 -0.91
CA VAL A 40 -2.81 -9.01 -1.30
C VAL A 40 -3.11 -7.90 -2.30
N ALA A 41 -2.97 -8.20 -3.58
CA ALA A 41 -3.07 -7.23 -4.64
C ALA A 41 -4.15 -7.61 -5.66
N CYS A 42 -4.91 -6.60 -6.10
CA CYS A 42 -5.85 -6.74 -7.21
C CYS A 42 -5.44 -5.83 -8.37
N PHE A 43 -5.01 -6.41 -9.48
CA PHE A 43 -4.64 -5.66 -10.68
C PHE A 43 -5.87 -4.95 -11.26
N GLY A 44 -5.79 -3.63 -11.46
CA GLY A 44 -6.92 -2.79 -11.83
C GLY A 44 -7.94 -2.56 -10.71
N GLY A 45 -7.67 -3.08 -9.50
CA GLY A 45 -8.57 -2.98 -8.37
C GLY A 45 -8.69 -1.56 -7.82
N GLY A 46 -9.88 -1.25 -7.35
CA GLY A 46 -10.22 -0.01 -6.67
C GLY A 46 -11.06 -0.28 -5.44
N VAL A 47 -11.78 0.74 -4.98
CA VAL A 47 -12.59 0.63 -3.76
C VAL A 47 -13.72 -0.40 -3.88
N ASP A 48 -14.24 -0.64 -5.06
CA ASP A 48 -15.28 -1.65 -5.26
C ASP A 48 -14.76 -3.06 -4.96
N TRP A 49 -13.52 -3.36 -5.34
CA TRP A 49 -12.88 -4.62 -4.95
C TRP A 49 -12.52 -4.63 -3.46
N LEU A 50 -11.86 -3.58 -2.96
CA LEU A 50 -11.42 -3.49 -1.56
C LEU A 50 -12.60 -3.66 -0.58
N SER A 51 -13.78 -3.16 -0.94
CA SER A 51 -14.98 -3.22 -0.10
C SER A 51 -15.69 -4.59 -0.09
N THR A 52 -15.25 -5.54 -0.93
CA THR A 52 -15.84 -6.89 -0.95
C THR A 52 -15.45 -7.70 0.27
N ALA A 53 -16.33 -8.61 0.68
CA ALA A 53 -16.03 -9.57 1.75
C ALA A 53 -14.84 -10.47 1.41
N GLN A 54 -14.66 -10.80 0.12
CA GLN A 54 -13.54 -11.61 -0.33
C GLN A 54 -12.20 -10.89 -0.14
N ALA A 55 -12.11 -9.60 -0.53
CA ALA A 55 -10.89 -8.82 -0.33
C ALA A 55 -10.49 -8.74 1.15
N LYS A 56 -11.46 -8.53 2.04
CA LYS A 56 -11.20 -8.55 3.48
C LYS A 56 -10.72 -9.91 3.95
N LYS A 57 -11.35 -10.99 3.51
CA LYS A 57 -10.96 -12.37 3.86
C LYS A 57 -9.55 -12.70 3.39
N ASP A 58 -9.16 -12.23 2.20
CA ASP A 58 -7.83 -12.43 1.65
C ASP A 58 -6.73 -11.75 2.50
N VAL A 59 -7.05 -10.64 3.15
CA VAL A 59 -6.16 -10.00 4.12
C VAL A 59 -6.21 -10.73 5.46
N ASP A 60 -7.41 -11.02 5.96
CA ASP A 60 -7.64 -11.58 7.30
C ASP A 60 -6.88 -12.89 7.55
N GLN A 61 -6.68 -13.70 6.50
CA GLN A 61 -5.95 -14.97 6.64
C GLN A 61 -4.50 -14.82 7.10
N TYR A 62 -3.90 -13.64 6.92
CA TYR A 62 -2.52 -13.32 7.32
C TYR A 62 -2.45 -12.54 8.63
N VAL A 63 -3.58 -12.05 9.15
CA VAL A 63 -3.61 -11.18 10.33
C VAL A 63 -3.47 -12.01 11.61
N THR A 64 -2.43 -11.69 12.36
CA THR A 64 -2.17 -12.24 13.70
C THR A 64 -1.76 -11.10 14.63
N PRO A 65 -1.77 -11.29 15.96
CA PRO A 65 -1.22 -10.28 16.86
C PRO A 65 0.22 -9.89 16.46
N GLY A 66 0.49 -8.59 16.36
CA GLY A 66 1.78 -8.06 15.91
C GLY A 66 1.93 -7.92 14.39
N SER A 67 0.94 -8.30 13.59
CA SER A 67 0.93 -8.02 12.14
C SER A 67 0.93 -6.52 11.86
N VAL A 68 1.54 -6.15 10.75
CA VAL A 68 1.50 -4.80 10.19
C VAL A 68 0.78 -4.85 8.83
N ILE A 69 -0.24 -4.04 8.65
CA ILE A 69 -0.98 -3.93 7.38
C ILE A 69 -0.65 -2.57 6.76
N ILE A 70 -0.20 -2.58 5.52
CA ILE A 70 0.08 -1.38 4.74
C ILE A 70 -0.86 -1.34 3.54
N LEU A 71 -1.78 -0.38 3.56
CA LEU A 71 -2.73 -0.13 2.47
C LEU A 71 -2.15 0.87 1.49
N ASN A 72 -2.08 0.51 0.21
CA ASN A 72 -1.67 1.39 -0.90
C ASN A 72 -2.65 1.26 -2.06
N TYR A 73 -3.73 2.01 -1.99
CA TYR A 73 -4.84 2.04 -2.94
C TYR A 73 -5.19 3.46 -3.36
N GLY A 74 -5.80 3.62 -4.53
CA GLY A 74 -6.50 4.81 -4.90
C GLY A 74 -6.21 5.33 -6.31
N VAL A 75 -5.09 4.97 -6.95
CA VAL A 75 -4.72 5.51 -8.26
C VAL A 75 -5.77 5.22 -9.35
N ASN A 76 -6.51 4.13 -9.23
CA ASN A 76 -7.51 3.74 -10.22
C ASN A 76 -8.81 4.56 -10.13
N ASP A 77 -9.16 5.07 -8.95
CA ASP A 77 -10.42 5.73 -8.68
C ASP A 77 -10.31 6.89 -7.67
N LEU A 78 -9.41 7.83 -7.96
CA LEU A 78 -9.07 8.98 -7.09
C LEU A 78 -10.27 9.81 -6.63
N SER A 79 -11.35 9.88 -7.42
CA SER A 79 -12.57 10.60 -7.06
C SER A 79 -13.36 9.93 -5.92
N ARG A 80 -13.08 8.66 -5.62
CA ARG A 80 -13.81 7.84 -4.65
C ARG A 80 -13.19 7.86 -3.24
N HIS A 81 -12.51 8.94 -2.87
CA HIS A 81 -11.84 9.05 -1.56
C HIS A 81 -12.78 8.83 -0.37
N ASN A 82 -14.05 9.26 -0.45
CA ASN A 82 -15.02 9.03 0.63
C ASN A 82 -15.30 7.55 0.87
N ASP A 83 -15.41 6.76 -0.20
CA ASP A 83 -15.64 5.32 -0.10
C ASP A 83 -14.43 4.60 0.46
N TYR A 84 -13.21 5.02 0.07
CA TYR A 84 -11.96 4.51 0.66
C TYR A 84 -11.88 4.80 2.16
N ILE A 85 -12.17 6.03 2.57
CA ILE A 85 -12.14 6.43 3.98
C ILE A 85 -13.11 5.57 4.80
N ALA A 86 -14.34 5.41 4.34
CA ALA A 86 -15.34 4.59 5.01
C ALA A 86 -14.91 3.11 5.13
N THR A 87 -14.42 2.54 4.04
CA THR A 87 -14.01 1.14 4.00
C THR A 87 -12.77 0.88 4.85
N ILE A 88 -11.74 1.71 4.72
CA ILE A 88 -10.48 1.55 5.46
C ILE A 88 -10.72 1.75 6.96
N ASN A 89 -11.47 2.77 7.37
CA ASN A 89 -11.78 3.00 8.78
C ASN A 89 -12.53 1.82 9.39
N ARG A 90 -13.49 1.25 8.67
CA ARG A 90 -14.23 0.06 9.12
C ARG A 90 -13.32 -1.16 9.29
N TYR A 91 -12.47 -1.44 8.32
CA TYR A 91 -11.56 -2.58 8.36
C TYR A 91 -10.47 -2.43 9.42
N ALA A 92 -9.93 -1.23 9.56
CA ALA A 92 -8.89 -0.95 10.54
C ALA A 92 -9.36 -1.21 11.99
N GLN A 93 -10.61 -0.92 12.32
CA GLN A 93 -11.16 -1.22 13.64
C GLN A 93 -11.05 -2.71 13.97
N ASP A 94 -11.42 -3.57 13.03
CA ASP A 94 -11.34 -5.02 13.21
C ASP A 94 -9.88 -5.50 13.29
N TRP A 95 -9.03 -5.06 12.38
CA TRP A 95 -7.62 -5.47 12.36
C TRP A 95 -6.85 -5.00 13.59
N ILE A 96 -7.09 -3.79 14.05
CA ILE A 96 -6.49 -3.26 15.28
C ILE A 96 -6.97 -4.06 16.50
N SER A 97 -8.26 -4.43 16.56
CA SER A 97 -8.79 -5.27 17.63
C SER A 97 -8.15 -6.67 17.68
N LYS A 98 -7.64 -7.14 16.55
CA LYS A 98 -6.89 -8.40 16.43
C LYS A 98 -5.38 -8.26 16.73
N GLY A 99 -4.95 -7.08 17.13
CA GLY A 99 -3.55 -6.78 17.48
C GLY A 99 -2.66 -6.38 16.30
N ALA A 100 -3.23 -6.04 15.15
CA ALA A 100 -2.46 -5.51 14.02
C ALA A 100 -2.25 -3.99 14.15
N THR A 101 -1.14 -3.51 13.58
CA THR A 101 -0.92 -2.09 13.31
C THR A 101 -1.26 -1.80 11.85
N VAL A 102 -2.03 -0.75 11.59
CA VAL A 102 -2.50 -0.42 10.25
C VAL A 102 -1.88 0.89 9.79
N TYR A 103 -1.36 0.91 8.57
CA TYR A 103 -0.83 2.08 7.89
C TYR A 103 -1.53 2.31 6.55
N PHE A 104 -1.70 3.56 6.20
CA PHE A 104 -2.01 4.00 4.84
C PHE A 104 -0.75 4.59 4.22
N ALA A 105 -0.28 3.99 3.14
CA ALA A 105 0.76 4.57 2.30
C ALA A 105 0.10 5.45 1.23
N SER A 106 0.47 6.72 1.19
CA SER A 106 -0.11 7.65 0.21
C SER A 106 0.12 7.15 -1.22
N VAL A 107 -0.84 7.41 -2.09
CA VAL A 107 -0.73 7.08 -3.52
C VAL A 107 0.47 7.82 -4.09
N GLY A 108 1.37 7.09 -4.75
CA GLY A 108 2.54 7.67 -5.40
C GLY A 108 2.18 8.48 -6.66
N PRO A 109 3.10 9.33 -7.13
CA PRO A 109 2.87 10.20 -8.27
C PRO A 109 2.62 9.42 -9.57
N VAL A 110 2.07 10.12 -10.56
CA VAL A 110 1.86 9.61 -11.91
C VAL A 110 2.70 10.40 -12.92
N GLY A 111 3.09 9.76 -14.01
CA GLY A 111 3.66 10.40 -15.19
C GLY A 111 2.57 10.84 -16.17
N GLU A 112 3.00 11.27 -17.36
CA GLU A 112 2.06 11.46 -18.47
C GLU A 112 1.36 10.15 -18.80
N ASN A 113 0.04 10.18 -18.94
CA ASN A 113 -0.77 9.00 -19.18
C ASN A 113 -2.07 9.34 -19.90
N GLU A 114 -2.60 8.34 -20.64
CA GLU A 114 -3.86 8.44 -21.38
C GLU A 114 -5.10 8.25 -20.52
N TYR A 115 -4.95 7.82 -19.29
CA TYR A 115 -6.06 7.54 -18.35
C TYR A 115 -6.59 8.81 -17.66
N GLY A 116 -6.07 9.98 -18.01
CA GLY A 116 -6.50 11.24 -17.40
C GLY A 116 -6.08 11.43 -15.94
N LYS A 117 -5.19 10.60 -15.42
CA LYS A 117 -4.69 10.75 -14.05
C LYS A 117 -3.72 11.92 -13.96
N ARG A 118 -3.84 12.71 -12.91
CA ARG A 118 -3.00 13.93 -12.70
C ARG A 118 -2.54 14.00 -11.26
N ASN A 119 -1.35 14.52 -11.03
CA ASN A 119 -0.77 14.60 -9.70
C ASN A 119 -1.57 15.49 -8.74
N TRP A 120 -2.22 16.55 -9.23
CA TRP A 120 -3.10 17.33 -8.37
C TRP A 120 -4.27 16.51 -7.80
N ALA A 121 -4.79 15.55 -8.57
CA ALA A 121 -5.85 14.65 -8.11
C ALA A 121 -5.32 13.61 -7.12
N VAL A 122 -4.09 13.12 -7.34
CA VAL A 122 -3.38 12.24 -6.39
C VAL A 122 -3.16 12.96 -5.06
N GLU A 123 -2.66 14.19 -5.10
CA GLU A 123 -2.42 15.02 -3.91
C GLU A 123 -3.72 15.31 -3.17
N TYR A 124 -4.79 15.64 -3.88
CA TYR A 124 -6.10 15.85 -3.27
C TYR A 124 -6.61 14.57 -2.58
N PHE A 125 -6.54 13.42 -3.26
CA PHE A 125 -6.91 12.13 -2.69
C PHE A 125 -6.11 11.84 -1.42
N ASN A 126 -4.79 11.94 -1.49
CA ASN A 126 -3.90 11.71 -0.35
C ASN A 126 -4.23 12.63 0.83
N ASN A 127 -4.52 13.89 0.55
CA ASN A 127 -4.88 14.87 1.58
C ASN A 127 -6.21 14.50 2.27
N GLN A 128 -7.22 14.08 1.50
CA GLN A 128 -8.50 13.63 2.06
C GLN A 128 -8.30 12.43 3.00
N LEU A 129 -7.51 11.44 2.60
CA LEU A 129 -7.25 10.27 3.42
C LEU A 129 -6.40 10.64 4.65
N ASN A 130 -5.36 11.43 4.48
CA ASN A 130 -4.51 11.84 5.60
C ASN A 130 -5.30 12.54 6.72
N ASN A 131 -6.27 13.36 6.35
CA ASN A 131 -7.05 14.15 7.31
C ASN A 131 -8.23 13.39 7.92
N ARG A 132 -8.75 12.35 7.26
CA ARG A 132 -10.05 11.75 7.61
C ARG A 132 -9.99 10.26 7.96
N LEU A 133 -8.89 9.58 7.73
CA LEU A 133 -8.71 8.24 8.26
C LEU A 133 -8.61 8.28 9.79
N ASP A 134 -9.06 7.20 10.43
CA ASP A 134 -8.97 7.02 11.89
C ASP A 134 -7.54 7.34 12.38
N ALA A 135 -7.44 8.08 13.49
CA ALA A 135 -6.16 8.53 14.04
C ALA A 135 -5.20 7.40 14.43
N ARG A 136 -5.74 6.19 14.65
CA ARG A 136 -4.94 4.99 14.96
C ARG A 136 -4.25 4.40 13.72
N ILE A 137 -4.67 4.80 12.52
CA ILE A 137 -4.02 4.38 11.27
C ILE A 137 -2.79 5.28 11.07
N GLY A 138 -1.61 4.69 10.98
CA GLY A 138 -0.38 5.42 10.67
C GLY A 138 -0.37 5.93 9.22
N ARG A 139 0.40 6.96 8.97
CA ARG A 139 0.56 7.58 7.64
C ARG A 139 2.00 7.38 7.16
N LEU A 140 2.15 6.76 5.98
CA LEU A 140 3.44 6.61 5.29
C LEU A 140 3.42 7.49 4.03
N ASN A 141 4.23 8.54 4.00
CA ASN A 141 4.18 9.53 2.92
C ASN A 141 5.00 9.09 1.71
N LEU A 142 4.52 8.05 1.03
CA LEU A 142 5.15 7.50 -0.17
C LEU A 142 5.21 8.52 -1.31
N TYR A 143 4.20 9.37 -1.45
CA TYR A 143 4.19 10.42 -2.49
C TYR A 143 5.38 11.36 -2.35
N VAL A 144 5.62 11.88 -1.16
CA VAL A 144 6.75 12.79 -0.89
C VAL A 144 8.08 12.06 -1.05
N PHE A 145 8.18 10.81 -0.59
CA PHE A 145 9.39 10.02 -0.79
C PHE A 145 9.74 9.90 -2.27
N LEU A 146 8.80 9.50 -3.12
CA LEU A 146 9.06 9.30 -4.55
C LEU A 146 9.32 10.62 -5.27
N THR A 147 8.58 11.68 -4.98
CA THR A 147 8.82 13.00 -5.60
C THR A 147 10.15 13.60 -5.18
N GLY A 148 10.61 13.33 -3.97
CA GLY A 148 11.90 13.80 -3.45
C GLY A 148 13.10 13.00 -3.91
N SER A 149 12.99 11.66 -3.98
CA SER A 149 14.09 10.77 -4.37
C SER A 149 14.14 10.48 -5.87
N GLY A 150 13.08 10.80 -6.61
CA GLY A 150 12.90 10.47 -8.01
C GLY A 150 12.20 9.13 -8.23
N TYR A 151 11.49 9.05 -9.34
CA TYR A 151 10.78 7.85 -9.79
C TYR A 151 10.77 7.78 -11.32
N THR A 152 10.66 6.58 -11.84
CA THR A 152 10.53 6.32 -13.28
C THR A 152 9.25 5.54 -13.53
N THR A 153 8.40 6.05 -14.42
CA THR A 153 7.20 5.32 -14.85
C THR A 153 7.53 4.46 -16.09
N GLN A 154 6.77 3.38 -16.22
CA GLN A 154 6.67 2.65 -17.48
C GLN A 154 5.99 3.54 -18.54
N ALA A 155 5.92 3.03 -19.77
CA ALA A 155 5.34 3.77 -20.90
C ALA A 155 3.87 4.19 -20.67
N ASP A 156 3.14 3.52 -19.80
CA ASP A 156 1.76 3.85 -19.46
C ASP A 156 1.62 5.06 -18.50
N GLY A 157 2.72 5.54 -17.95
CA GLY A 157 2.75 6.66 -17.01
C GLY A 157 2.08 6.39 -15.64
N LEU A 158 1.62 5.16 -15.39
CA LEU A 158 0.99 4.77 -14.12
C LEU A 158 1.84 3.80 -13.31
N HIS A 159 2.36 2.76 -13.94
CA HIS A 159 3.22 1.78 -13.30
C HIS A 159 4.66 2.28 -13.27
N TYR A 160 5.42 1.85 -12.27
CA TYR A 160 6.83 2.22 -12.13
C TYR A 160 7.74 1.12 -12.69
N ASP A 161 8.99 1.49 -12.93
CA ASP A 161 10.02 0.51 -13.21
C ASP A 161 10.41 -0.30 -11.96
N GLY A 162 11.18 -1.37 -12.17
CA GLY A 162 11.57 -2.28 -11.08
C GLY A 162 12.41 -1.59 -10.00
N ALA A 163 13.26 -0.64 -10.37
CA ALA A 163 14.11 0.09 -9.43
C ALA A 163 13.26 0.99 -8.51
N THR A 164 12.26 1.67 -9.06
CA THR A 164 11.32 2.49 -8.29
C THR A 164 10.48 1.64 -7.35
N TYR A 165 9.96 0.49 -7.82
CA TYR A 165 9.22 -0.43 -6.94
C TYR A 165 10.09 -0.99 -5.82
N ALA A 166 11.34 -1.33 -6.08
CA ALA A 166 12.27 -1.77 -5.04
C ALA A 166 12.56 -0.66 -4.01
N ALA A 167 12.64 0.60 -4.46
CA ALA A 167 12.80 1.76 -3.57
C ALA A 167 11.54 1.97 -2.70
N MET A 168 10.33 1.85 -3.30
CA MET A 168 9.06 1.89 -2.56
C MET A 168 9.03 0.86 -1.44
N PHE A 169 9.31 -0.39 -1.77
CA PHE A 169 9.33 -1.48 -0.79
C PHE A 169 10.28 -1.19 0.37
N ARG A 170 11.51 -0.79 0.06
CA ARG A 170 12.50 -0.43 1.10
C ARG A 170 12.02 0.73 1.97
N PHE A 171 11.48 1.78 1.38
CA PHE A 171 10.93 2.90 2.12
C PHE A 171 9.83 2.45 3.09
N LEU A 172 8.87 1.65 2.61
CA LEU A 172 7.77 1.16 3.43
C LEU A 172 8.27 0.28 4.58
N MET A 173 9.18 -0.65 4.31
CA MET A 173 9.75 -1.55 5.32
C MET A 173 10.61 -0.81 6.36
N GLN A 174 11.39 0.19 5.93
CA GLN A 174 12.18 1.04 6.84
C GLN A 174 11.27 1.89 7.72
N SER A 175 10.22 2.45 7.14
CA SER A 175 9.26 3.32 7.87
C SER A 175 8.55 2.59 9.02
N ILE A 176 8.39 1.28 8.90
CA ILE A 176 7.77 0.45 9.95
C ILE A 176 8.81 -0.33 10.79
N GLY A 177 10.11 -0.06 10.60
CA GLY A 177 11.19 -0.67 11.38
C GLY A 177 11.41 -2.16 11.12
N ARG A 178 11.17 -2.64 9.89
CA ARG A 178 11.32 -4.06 9.54
C ARG A 178 12.60 -4.37 8.75
N ILE A 179 13.33 -3.36 8.32
CA ILE A 179 14.69 -3.44 7.75
C ILE A 179 15.48 -2.18 8.10
#